data_02bdcbe40b00df776f911a6d60d9e56a
#
_entry.id   02bdcbe40b00df776f911a6d60d9e56a
#
_cell.length_a   1.000
_cell.length_b   1.000
_cell.length_c   1.000
_cell.angle_alpha   90.00
_cell.angle_beta   90.00
_cell.angle_gamma   90.00
#
_symmetry.space_group_name_H-M   'P 1'
#
loop_
_entity.id
_entity.type
_entity.pdbx_description
1 polymer ?
#
loop_
_entity_poly.entity_id
_entity_poly.type
_entity_poly.pdbx_seq_one_letter_code
_entity_poly.pdbx_strand_id
1 'polypeptide(L)'
;MLAGDLKFINETIGIQGFSSTYCCPYCLKKKPWTGPHAELRTLGHIRKHAREFKEKLDSGEKEWRDAPEFFSSVNQPLYDEPDWTFILWLIPIPELHLLIGIINKICDVLNFRWSKLSGIKDRFYKWADKKAKLQRQSYRDKSFNGPTCKKLLDKKLRLLRRALPYCLRDFLLLFNSIDRIRHACFGQKLFPSYKNEIENFGNLWSAFKIDITPKVHVLLDHVPVFCAHHNKGLGYFNEQVLLKTKHFSFHLLIHLLI
;
A
#
# COMPACT_ATOMS: atom_id res chain seq x y z
N MET A 1 9.10 13.53 9.68
CA MET A 1 8.16 12.70 8.90
C MET A 1 8.57 11.24 9.08
N LEU A 2 7.69 10.40 9.65
CA LEU A 2 7.95 8.98 9.86
C LEU A 2 7.44 8.21 8.64
N ALA A 3 8.29 7.45 7.98
CA ALA A 3 7.93 6.54 6.90
C ALA A 3 8.00 5.10 7.43
N GLY A 4 7.06 4.26 7.06
CA GLY A 4 6.99 2.87 7.50
C GLY A 4 6.01 2.07 6.66
N ASP A 5 5.91 0.76 6.87
CA ASP A 5 4.85 -0.01 6.23
C ASP A 5 3.48 0.38 6.81
N LEU A 6 2.41 0.04 6.09
CA LEU A 6 1.05 0.41 6.52
C LEU A 6 0.67 -0.18 7.90
N LYS A 7 1.26 -1.30 8.33
CA LYS A 7 1.04 -1.86 9.65
C LYS A 7 1.64 -0.96 10.73
N PHE A 8 2.89 -0.56 10.53
CA PHE A 8 3.58 0.38 11.42
C PHE A 8 2.83 1.72 11.49
N ILE A 9 2.34 2.24 10.36
CA ILE A 9 1.53 3.46 10.34
C ILE A 9 0.28 3.28 11.21
N ASN A 10 -0.48 2.19 11.05
CA ASN A 10 -1.68 1.95 11.87
C ASN A 10 -1.36 1.90 13.36
N GLU A 11 -0.27 1.25 13.75
CA GLU A 11 0.16 1.15 15.15
C GLU A 11 0.54 2.53 15.72
N THR A 12 1.25 3.37 14.95
CA THR A 12 1.70 4.70 15.40
C THR A 12 0.57 5.74 15.47
N ILE A 13 -0.46 5.61 14.65
CA ILE A 13 -1.65 6.48 14.72
C ILE A 13 -2.75 5.92 15.63
N GLY A 14 -2.58 4.75 16.21
CA GLY A 14 -3.50 4.19 17.20
C GLY A 14 -4.75 3.52 16.62
N ILE A 15 -4.73 3.05 15.36
CA ILE A 15 -5.84 2.28 14.78
C ILE A 15 -5.52 0.78 14.72
N GLN A 16 -6.60 -0.04 14.74
CA GLN A 16 -6.46 -1.48 14.59
C GLN A 16 -5.83 -1.86 13.23
N GLY A 17 -5.16 -3.01 13.20
CA GLY A 17 -4.51 -3.55 12.02
C GLY A 17 -5.48 -3.88 10.86
N PHE A 18 -4.92 -4.39 9.77
CA PHE A 18 -5.62 -4.59 8.48
C PHE A 18 -6.76 -5.62 8.51
N SER A 19 -6.93 -6.40 9.56
CA SER A 19 -8.10 -7.26 9.75
C SER A 19 -9.36 -6.47 10.11
N SER A 20 -9.22 -5.27 10.69
CA SER A 20 -10.34 -4.46 11.14
C SER A 20 -11.18 -3.89 9.99
N THR A 21 -12.39 -3.46 10.33
CA THR A 21 -13.38 -2.91 9.38
C THR A 21 -12.94 -1.58 8.78
N TYR A 22 -12.37 -0.68 9.60
CA TYR A 22 -11.89 0.65 9.22
C TYR A 22 -10.36 0.72 9.31
N CYS A 23 -9.68 -0.11 8.57
CA CYS A 23 -8.23 -0.28 8.66
C CYS A 23 -7.40 0.68 7.80
N CYS A 24 -8.03 1.56 7.00
CA CYS A 24 -7.28 2.55 6.24
C CYS A 24 -6.72 3.62 7.17
N PRO A 25 -5.39 3.89 7.14
CA PRO A 25 -4.82 4.96 7.96
C PRO A 25 -5.27 6.36 7.53
N TYR A 26 -5.65 6.54 6.27
CA TYR A 26 -5.86 7.85 5.68
C TYR A 26 -7.33 8.29 5.60
N CYS A 27 -8.29 7.36 5.67
CA CYS A 27 -9.72 7.70 5.58
C CYS A 27 -10.63 6.82 6.44
N LEU A 28 -11.90 7.23 6.54
CA LEU A 28 -12.96 6.53 7.28
C LEU A 28 -13.75 5.54 6.42
N LYS A 29 -13.20 5.11 5.26
CA LYS A 29 -13.89 4.17 4.36
C LYS A 29 -13.91 2.76 4.94
N LYS A 30 -15.13 2.21 5.01
CA LYS A 30 -15.38 0.84 5.49
C LYS A 30 -15.00 -0.19 4.42
N LYS A 31 -14.43 -1.33 4.84
CA LYS A 31 -14.33 -2.49 3.95
C LYS A 31 -15.73 -2.96 3.52
N PRO A 32 -15.88 -3.47 2.28
CA PRO A 32 -14.86 -3.80 1.26
C PRO A 32 -14.42 -2.62 0.36
N TRP A 33 -14.50 -1.38 0.81
CA TRP A 33 -14.10 -0.14 0.09
C TRP A 33 -14.91 0.14 -1.19
N THR A 34 -16.16 -0.28 -1.20
CA THR A 34 -17.13 0.08 -2.25
C THR A 34 -17.76 1.44 -1.98
N GLY A 35 -18.33 2.05 -3.02
CA GLY A 35 -19.00 3.34 -2.90
C GLY A 35 -18.06 4.56 -2.97
N PRO A 36 -18.60 5.77 -2.71
CA PRO A 36 -17.89 7.04 -2.89
C PRO A 36 -16.67 7.17 -1.96
N HIS A 37 -15.86 8.20 -2.23
CA HIS A 37 -14.76 8.57 -1.34
C HIS A 37 -15.30 8.90 0.06
N ALA A 38 -14.59 8.43 1.08
CA ALA A 38 -14.92 8.75 2.47
C ALA A 38 -14.04 9.91 2.97
N GLU A 39 -14.46 10.51 4.06
CA GLU A 39 -13.74 11.56 4.75
C GLU A 39 -12.32 11.11 5.13
N LEU A 40 -11.35 12.02 5.00
CA LEU A 40 -9.98 11.79 5.42
C LEU A 40 -9.88 11.82 6.95
N ARG A 41 -9.04 10.95 7.51
CA ARG A 41 -8.77 10.94 8.96
C ARG A 41 -7.93 12.13 9.37
N THR A 42 -8.32 12.77 10.47
CA THR A 42 -7.50 13.72 11.21
C THR A 42 -7.00 13.09 12.51
N LEU A 43 -5.99 13.72 13.12
CA LEU A 43 -5.52 13.32 14.46
C LEU A 43 -6.64 13.49 15.50
N GLY A 44 -7.43 14.55 15.41
CA GLY A 44 -8.57 14.79 16.28
C GLY A 44 -9.63 13.69 16.22
N HIS A 45 -9.96 13.20 15.01
CA HIS A 45 -10.84 12.03 14.87
C HIS A 45 -10.31 10.82 15.63
N ILE A 46 -9.02 10.52 15.47
CA ILE A 46 -8.44 9.34 16.14
C ILE A 46 -8.41 9.53 17.64
N ARG A 47 -7.94 10.68 18.13
CA ARG A 47 -7.87 11.01 19.56
C ARG A 47 -9.22 10.92 20.25
N LYS A 48 -10.26 11.51 19.63
CA LYS A 48 -11.63 11.49 20.15
C LYS A 48 -12.13 10.05 20.28
N HIS A 49 -12.13 9.31 19.18
CA HIS A 49 -12.71 7.96 19.16
C HIS A 49 -11.89 6.95 20.00
N ALA A 50 -10.57 7.09 20.05
CA ALA A 50 -9.73 6.25 20.91
C ALA A 50 -10.00 6.51 22.40
N ARG A 51 -10.27 7.75 22.80
CA ARG A 51 -10.66 8.08 24.17
C ARG A 51 -12.01 7.49 24.51
N GLU A 52 -13.02 7.74 23.67
CA GLU A 52 -14.38 7.21 23.86
C GLU A 52 -14.39 5.67 23.92
N PHE A 53 -13.62 5.02 23.04
CA PHE A 53 -13.48 3.56 23.04
C PHE A 53 -12.85 3.06 24.34
N LYS A 54 -11.77 3.70 24.81
CA LYS A 54 -11.07 3.29 26.02
C LYS A 54 -11.94 3.47 27.26
N GLU A 55 -12.65 4.60 27.39
CA GLU A 55 -13.59 4.85 28.50
C GLU A 55 -14.67 3.76 28.59
N LYS A 56 -15.26 3.37 27.44
CA LYS A 56 -16.28 2.34 27.38
C LYS A 56 -15.73 0.92 27.56
N LEU A 57 -14.49 0.67 27.15
CA LEU A 57 -13.80 -0.60 27.40
C LEU A 57 -13.49 -0.76 28.89
N ASP A 58 -12.95 0.28 29.53
CA ASP A 58 -12.59 0.28 30.95
C ASP A 58 -13.82 0.18 31.88
N SER A 59 -14.97 0.74 31.45
CA SER A 59 -16.24 0.59 32.15
C SER A 59 -16.96 -0.75 31.96
N GLY A 60 -16.46 -1.59 31.03
CA GLY A 60 -17.09 -2.86 30.65
C GLY A 60 -18.32 -2.72 29.75
N GLU A 61 -18.65 -1.49 29.27
CA GLU A 61 -19.77 -1.25 28.35
C GLU A 61 -19.47 -1.81 26.94
N LYS A 62 -18.19 -1.86 26.52
CA LYS A 62 -17.74 -2.34 25.21
C LYS A 62 -16.59 -3.32 25.34
N GLU A 63 -16.41 -4.13 24.26
CA GLU A 63 -15.31 -5.08 24.10
C GLU A 63 -14.41 -4.71 22.91
N TRP A 64 -13.26 -5.36 22.77
CA TRP A 64 -12.33 -5.15 21.65
C TRP A 64 -12.97 -5.37 20.27
N ARG A 65 -13.98 -6.23 20.17
CA ARG A 65 -14.72 -6.47 18.92
C ARG A 65 -15.58 -5.28 18.48
N ASP A 66 -15.89 -4.37 19.39
CA ASP A 66 -16.74 -3.20 19.16
C ASP A 66 -15.93 -1.98 18.66
N ALA A 67 -14.60 -2.09 18.56
CA ALA A 67 -13.74 -1.03 18.03
C ALA A 67 -14.20 -0.44 16.65
N PRO A 68 -14.85 -1.20 15.74
CA PRO A 68 -15.41 -0.62 14.52
C PRO A 68 -16.44 0.49 14.74
N GLU A 69 -17.15 0.54 15.85
CA GLU A 69 -18.08 1.64 16.21
C GLU A 69 -17.34 2.96 16.44
N PHE A 70 -16.03 2.88 16.72
CA PHE A 70 -15.12 4.00 16.94
C PHE A 70 -14.12 4.13 15.77
N PHE A 71 -14.52 3.73 14.56
CA PHE A 71 -13.71 3.73 13.35
C PHE A 71 -12.39 2.99 13.52
N SER A 72 -12.37 1.95 14.35
CA SER A 72 -11.18 1.15 14.70
C SER A 72 -10.04 1.95 15.36
N SER A 73 -10.34 3.13 15.93
CA SER A 73 -9.40 3.92 16.74
C SER A 73 -9.40 3.38 18.17
N VAL A 74 -8.26 2.81 18.59
CA VAL A 74 -8.15 2.04 19.85
C VAL A 74 -7.10 2.59 20.81
N ASN A 75 -6.14 3.36 20.30
CA ASN A 75 -5.08 3.99 21.09
C ASN A 75 -4.90 5.45 20.69
N GLN A 76 -4.32 6.24 21.58
CA GLN A 76 -3.91 7.60 21.24
C GLN A 76 -2.77 7.56 20.20
N PRO A 77 -2.79 8.44 19.19
CA PRO A 77 -1.70 8.57 18.24
C PRO A 77 -0.42 9.06 18.93
N LEU A 78 0.72 8.62 18.41
CA LEU A 78 2.05 9.03 18.92
C LEU A 78 2.51 10.43 18.44
N TYR A 79 1.65 11.14 17.72
CA TYR A 79 1.97 12.45 17.12
C TYR A 79 1.39 13.57 17.96
N ASP A 80 2.22 14.59 18.24
CA ASP A 80 1.82 15.82 18.95
C ASP A 80 1.60 16.98 17.96
N GLU A 81 0.72 16.73 16.98
CA GLU A 81 0.30 17.73 16.00
C GLU A 81 -1.15 18.15 16.29
N PRO A 82 -1.61 19.33 15.79
CA PRO A 82 -2.96 19.79 16.00
C PRO A 82 -4.05 18.81 15.53
N ASP A 83 -5.21 18.82 16.16
CA ASP A 83 -6.33 17.91 15.90
C ASP A 83 -6.88 17.98 14.46
N TRP A 84 -6.76 19.12 13.78
CA TRP A 84 -7.15 19.30 12.39
C TRP A 84 -6.14 18.71 11.36
N THR A 85 -4.99 18.19 11.82
CA THR A 85 -3.96 17.64 10.95
C THR A 85 -4.44 16.32 10.31
N PHE A 86 -4.52 16.28 9.00
CA PHE A 86 -4.83 15.07 8.23
C PHE A 86 -3.67 14.10 8.23
N ILE A 87 -3.95 12.84 8.51
CA ILE A 87 -2.94 11.77 8.50
C ILE A 87 -2.25 11.66 7.13
N LEU A 88 -3.02 11.88 6.05
CA LEU A 88 -2.50 11.80 4.69
C LEU A 88 -1.36 12.82 4.41
N TRP A 89 -1.37 13.97 5.10
CA TRP A 89 -0.32 14.99 4.95
C TRP A 89 0.84 14.80 5.93
N LEU A 90 0.56 14.14 7.04
CA LEU A 90 1.53 13.88 8.10
C LEU A 90 2.45 12.71 7.77
N ILE A 91 1.89 11.64 7.19
CA ILE A 91 2.59 10.38 6.96
C ILE A 91 2.59 10.04 5.47
N PRO A 92 3.77 9.99 4.83
CA PRO A 92 3.89 9.65 3.42
C PRO A 92 3.39 8.24 3.12
N ILE A 93 2.84 8.08 1.93
CA ILE A 93 2.42 6.79 1.41
C ILE A 93 3.65 5.96 1.02
N PRO A 94 3.83 4.74 1.58
CA PRO A 94 5.02 3.92 1.31
C PRO A 94 4.93 3.22 -0.04
N GLU A 95 5.53 3.82 -1.09
CA GLU A 95 5.41 3.37 -2.48
C GLU A 95 5.93 1.95 -2.71
N LEU A 96 7.05 1.57 -2.05
CA LEU A 96 7.62 0.23 -2.19
C LEU A 96 6.67 -0.84 -1.63
N HIS A 97 6.05 -0.57 -0.49
CA HIS A 97 5.09 -1.49 0.14
C HIS A 97 3.80 -1.61 -0.65
N LEU A 98 3.34 -0.52 -1.31
CA LEU A 98 2.22 -0.58 -2.25
C LEU A 98 2.57 -1.47 -3.43
N LEU A 99 3.70 -1.22 -4.10
CA LEU A 99 4.16 -1.98 -5.26
C LEU A 99 4.25 -3.47 -4.96
N ILE A 100 4.96 -3.84 -3.89
CA ILE A 100 5.14 -5.24 -3.47
C ILE A 100 3.78 -5.90 -3.23
N GLY A 101 2.89 -5.24 -2.48
CA GLY A 101 1.61 -5.85 -2.13
C GLY A 101 0.67 -6.02 -3.32
N ILE A 102 0.63 -5.06 -4.24
CA ILE A 102 -0.20 -5.12 -5.43
C ILE A 102 0.31 -6.21 -6.38
N ILE A 103 1.63 -6.26 -6.63
CA ILE A 103 2.23 -7.29 -7.50
C ILE A 103 2.02 -8.68 -6.93
N ASN A 104 2.26 -8.89 -5.63
CA ASN A 104 2.03 -10.19 -5.00
C ASN A 104 0.55 -10.60 -5.11
N LYS A 105 -0.41 -9.69 -4.90
CA LYS A 105 -1.84 -10.00 -5.09
C LYS A 105 -2.17 -10.40 -6.52
N ILE A 106 -1.61 -9.72 -7.53
CA ILE A 106 -1.77 -10.12 -8.95
C ILE A 106 -1.19 -11.52 -9.18
N CYS A 107 0.00 -11.79 -8.62
CA CYS A 107 0.67 -13.09 -8.74
C CYS A 107 -0.14 -14.21 -8.06
N ASP A 108 -0.72 -13.97 -6.89
CA ASP A 108 -1.56 -14.95 -6.17
C ASP A 108 -2.80 -15.31 -6.97
N VAL A 109 -3.50 -14.31 -7.51
CA VAL A 109 -4.69 -14.52 -8.34
C VAL A 109 -4.33 -15.26 -9.64
N LEU A 110 -3.24 -14.86 -10.29
CA LEU A 110 -2.72 -15.55 -11.47
C LEU A 110 -2.35 -17.00 -11.14
N ASN A 111 -1.65 -17.22 -10.03
CA ASN A 111 -1.28 -18.55 -9.58
C ASN A 111 -2.51 -19.44 -9.34
N PHE A 112 -3.51 -18.92 -8.65
CA PHE A 112 -4.77 -19.62 -8.42
C PHE A 112 -5.44 -20.02 -9.73
N ARG A 113 -5.64 -19.07 -10.66
CA ARG A 113 -6.30 -19.33 -11.96
C ARG A 113 -5.49 -20.28 -12.83
N TRP A 114 -4.16 -20.12 -12.89
CA TRP A 114 -3.30 -20.99 -13.69
C TRP A 114 -3.20 -22.39 -13.11
N SER A 115 -3.13 -22.52 -11.79
CA SER A 115 -3.16 -23.82 -11.12
C SER A 115 -4.46 -24.58 -11.38
N LYS A 116 -5.61 -23.89 -11.29
CA LYS A 116 -6.93 -24.45 -11.60
C LYS A 116 -7.02 -24.92 -13.06
N LEU A 117 -6.57 -24.10 -14.00
CA LEU A 117 -6.61 -24.41 -15.42
C LEU A 117 -5.73 -25.58 -15.81
N SER A 118 -4.53 -25.69 -15.22
CA SER A 118 -3.53 -26.71 -15.57
C SER A 118 -3.62 -27.99 -14.73
N GLY A 119 -4.40 -28.01 -13.64
CA GLY A 119 -4.39 -29.08 -12.65
C GLY A 119 -3.10 -29.18 -11.81
N ILE A 120 -2.17 -28.25 -11.98
CA ILE A 120 -0.86 -28.25 -11.31
C ILE A 120 -0.84 -27.22 -10.20
N LYS A 121 -0.77 -27.64 -8.93
CA LYS A 121 -0.63 -26.77 -7.78
C LYS A 121 0.59 -25.84 -7.92
N ASP A 122 0.39 -24.54 -7.59
CA ASP A 122 1.42 -23.50 -7.62
C ASP A 122 2.10 -23.32 -8.99
N ARG A 123 1.32 -23.43 -10.07
CA ARG A 123 1.83 -23.44 -11.44
C ARG A 123 2.64 -22.19 -11.80
N PHE A 124 2.12 -21.00 -11.44
CA PHE A 124 2.83 -19.74 -11.67
C PHE A 124 4.12 -19.68 -10.84
N TYR A 125 4.07 -20.03 -9.56
CA TYR A 125 5.25 -19.98 -8.70
C TYR A 125 6.33 -20.99 -9.09
N LYS A 126 5.93 -22.18 -9.54
CA LYS A 126 6.87 -23.16 -10.13
C LYS A 126 7.56 -22.63 -11.38
N TRP A 127 6.82 -21.91 -12.23
CA TRP A 127 7.41 -21.20 -13.37
C TRP A 127 8.34 -20.07 -12.91
N ALA A 128 7.93 -19.26 -11.96
CA ALA A 128 8.70 -18.14 -11.42
C ALA A 128 10.05 -18.60 -10.86
N ASP A 129 10.05 -19.65 -10.05
CA ASP A 129 11.26 -20.20 -9.43
C ASP A 129 12.18 -20.86 -10.47
N LYS A 130 11.64 -21.77 -11.29
CA LYS A 130 12.44 -22.63 -12.17
C LYS A 130 12.84 -21.97 -13.47
N LYS A 131 11.94 -21.23 -14.12
CA LYS A 131 12.17 -20.65 -15.46
C LYS A 131 12.54 -19.18 -15.42
N ALA A 132 11.85 -18.37 -14.61
CA ALA A 132 12.11 -16.94 -14.51
C ALA A 132 13.25 -16.59 -13.54
N LYS A 133 13.64 -17.52 -12.65
CA LYS A 133 14.66 -17.31 -11.61
C LYS A 133 14.31 -16.11 -10.73
N LEU A 134 13.05 -16.06 -10.29
CA LEU A 134 12.52 -15.07 -9.38
C LEU A 134 12.52 -15.66 -7.97
N GLN A 135 13.34 -15.11 -7.09
CA GLN A 135 13.45 -15.60 -5.72
C GLN A 135 12.26 -15.13 -4.88
N ARG A 136 11.61 -16.07 -4.19
CA ARG A 136 10.61 -15.77 -3.17
C ARG A 136 11.27 -15.71 -1.80
N GLN A 137 10.68 -14.91 -0.89
CA GLN A 137 11.11 -14.86 0.49
C GLN A 137 10.84 -16.24 1.16
N SER A 138 11.75 -16.68 2.03
CA SER A 138 11.57 -17.91 2.80
C SER A 138 10.47 -17.80 3.87
N TYR A 139 10.18 -16.59 4.29
CA TYR A 139 9.14 -16.18 5.23
C TYR A 139 8.05 -15.36 4.50
N ARG A 140 6.95 -14.99 5.18
CA ARG A 140 5.81 -14.24 4.62
C ARG A 140 5.19 -14.92 3.39
N ASP A 141 4.70 -16.14 3.55
CA ASP A 141 3.95 -16.91 2.54
C ASP A 141 4.68 -17.05 1.20
N LYS A 142 6.02 -16.95 1.22
CA LYS A 142 6.87 -17.04 0.03
C LYS A 142 6.57 -15.97 -1.03
N SER A 143 6.17 -14.78 -0.61
CA SER A 143 5.93 -13.63 -1.48
C SER A 143 7.21 -13.08 -2.12
N PHE A 144 7.08 -12.30 -3.17
CA PHE A 144 8.20 -11.57 -3.78
C PHE A 144 8.55 -10.33 -2.95
N ASN A 145 9.85 -10.03 -2.85
CA ASN A 145 10.36 -8.78 -2.31
C ASN A 145 10.44 -7.68 -3.38
N GLY A 146 10.81 -6.46 -2.99
CA GLY A 146 10.90 -5.31 -3.89
C GLY A 146 11.80 -5.52 -5.12
N PRO A 147 13.06 -5.97 -4.96
CA PRO A 147 13.94 -6.28 -6.08
C PRO A 147 13.36 -7.32 -7.04
N THR A 148 12.71 -8.37 -6.52
CA THR A 148 12.09 -9.41 -7.34
C THR A 148 10.86 -8.89 -8.07
N CYS A 149 10.02 -8.05 -7.44
CA CYS A 149 8.89 -7.39 -8.11
C CYS A 149 9.38 -6.50 -9.27
N LYS A 150 10.41 -5.69 -9.06
CA LYS A 150 11.03 -4.88 -10.13
C LYS A 150 11.59 -5.77 -11.24
N LYS A 151 12.33 -6.84 -10.92
CA LYS A 151 12.86 -7.79 -11.90
C LYS A 151 11.74 -8.45 -12.73
N LEU A 152 10.60 -8.77 -12.12
CA LEU A 152 9.44 -9.30 -12.83
C LEU A 152 8.95 -8.29 -13.88
N LEU A 153 8.70 -7.04 -13.49
CA LEU A 153 8.21 -5.99 -14.36
C LEU A 153 9.21 -5.65 -15.47
N ASP A 154 10.46 -5.37 -15.13
CA ASP A 154 11.46 -4.85 -16.07
C ASP A 154 11.94 -5.92 -17.07
N LYS A 155 12.03 -7.19 -16.67
CA LYS A 155 12.81 -8.20 -17.42
C LYS A 155 12.04 -9.48 -17.72
N LYS A 156 10.93 -9.77 -17.05
CA LYS A 156 10.33 -11.12 -17.10
C LYS A 156 8.95 -11.19 -17.74
N LEU A 157 8.29 -10.05 -18.02
CA LEU A 157 6.95 -10.05 -18.61
C LEU A 157 6.90 -10.69 -20.00
N ARG A 158 7.94 -10.52 -20.82
CA ARG A 158 8.03 -11.20 -22.13
C ARG A 158 8.11 -12.72 -21.99
N LEU A 159 8.87 -13.20 -20.99
CA LEU A 159 9.00 -14.62 -20.71
C LEU A 159 7.68 -15.17 -20.13
N LEU A 160 7.02 -14.41 -19.26
CA LEU A 160 5.68 -14.74 -18.72
C LEU A 160 4.67 -14.87 -19.85
N ARG A 161 4.61 -13.92 -20.79
CA ARG A 161 3.69 -13.95 -21.95
C ARG A 161 3.83 -15.25 -22.77
N ARG A 162 5.07 -15.74 -22.96
CA ARG A 162 5.33 -16.98 -23.70
C ARG A 162 4.88 -18.23 -22.93
N ALA A 163 4.91 -18.17 -21.59
CA ALA A 163 4.56 -19.30 -20.73
C ALA A 163 3.06 -19.39 -20.43
N LEU A 164 2.34 -18.25 -20.44
CA LEU A 164 0.92 -18.18 -20.12
C LEU A 164 0.03 -18.80 -21.20
N PRO A 165 -0.96 -19.61 -20.79
CA PRO A 165 -2.09 -19.95 -21.65
C PRO A 165 -2.76 -18.69 -22.20
N TYR A 166 -3.29 -18.78 -23.42
CA TYR A 166 -3.90 -17.62 -24.11
C TYR A 166 -4.94 -16.90 -23.25
N CYS A 167 -5.82 -17.64 -22.59
CA CYS A 167 -6.89 -17.10 -21.72
C CYS A 167 -6.41 -16.40 -20.44
N LEU A 168 -5.12 -16.51 -20.09
CA LEU A 168 -4.54 -15.81 -18.94
C LEU A 168 -3.60 -14.66 -19.32
N ARG A 169 -3.42 -14.41 -20.62
CA ARG A 169 -2.49 -13.36 -21.09
C ARG A 169 -2.94 -11.94 -20.71
N ASP A 170 -4.21 -11.73 -20.48
CA ASP A 170 -4.75 -10.44 -20.04
C ASP A 170 -4.19 -10.00 -18.67
N PHE A 171 -3.70 -10.93 -17.84
CA PHE A 171 -2.96 -10.57 -16.62
C PHE A 171 -1.75 -9.68 -16.89
N LEU A 172 -1.17 -9.73 -18.10
CA LEU A 172 -0.09 -8.83 -18.49
C LEU A 172 -0.53 -7.37 -18.53
N LEU A 173 -1.83 -7.10 -18.76
CA LEU A 173 -2.37 -5.73 -18.73
C LEU A 173 -2.28 -5.15 -17.32
N LEU A 174 -2.57 -5.95 -16.26
CA LEU A 174 -2.41 -5.52 -14.87
C LEU A 174 -0.95 -5.23 -14.52
N PHE A 175 -0.02 -6.12 -14.92
CA PHE A 175 1.40 -5.91 -14.69
C PHE A 175 1.93 -4.66 -15.43
N ASN A 176 1.54 -4.47 -16.68
CA ASN A 176 1.94 -3.30 -17.46
C ASN A 176 1.33 -2.01 -16.89
N SER A 177 0.09 -2.07 -16.39
CA SER A 177 -0.57 -0.90 -15.81
C SER A 177 0.09 -0.46 -14.50
N ILE A 178 0.38 -1.39 -13.58
CA ILE A 178 1.10 -1.04 -12.35
C ILE A 178 2.54 -0.58 -12.65
N ASP A 179 3.18 -1.06 -13.70
CA ASP A 179 4.50 -0.60 -14.14
C ASP A 179 4.44 0.85 -14.67
N ARG A 180 3.41 1.22 -15.44
CA ARG A 180 3.18 2.62 -15.85
C ARG A 180 2.96 3.54 -14.66
N ILE A 181 2.16 3.13 -13.66
CA ILE A 181 1.98 3.89 -12.42
C ILE A 181 3.31 4.08 -11.68
N ARG A 182 4.12 3.01 -11.59
CA ARG A 182 5.45 3.07 -10.98
C ARG A 182 6.31 4.17 -11.63
N HIS A 183 6.30 4.23 -12.95
CA HIS A 183 7.03 5.26 -13.68
C HIS A 183 6.40 6.64 -13.53
N ALA A 184 5.07 6.72 -13.45
CA ALA A 184 4.35 7.99 -13.43
C ALA A 184 4.41 8.73 -12.08
N CYS A 185 4.41 7.99 -10.94
CA CYS A 185 4.32 8.63 -9.63
C CYS A 185 5.04 7.92 -8.46
N PHE A 186 5.64 6.72 -8.63
CA PHE A 186 6.37 6.07 -7.53
C PHE A 186 7.84 6.51 -7.44
N GLY A 187 8.37 7.21 -8.45
CA GLY A 187 9.68 7.87 -8.38
C GLY A 187 9.60 9.23 -7.67
N GLN A 188 10.70 9.98 -7.71
CA GLN A 188 10.73 11.34 -7.14
C GLN A 188 9.93 12.35 -7.99
N LYS A 189 9.94 12.16 -9.32
CA LYS A 189 9.21 12.99 -10.27
C LYS A 189 7.77 12.54 -10.38
N LEU A 190 6.87 13.50 -10.54
CA LEU A 190 5.47 13.27 -10.85
C LEU A 190 5.23 13.60 -12.34
N PHE A 191 4.69 12.64 -13.09
CA PHE A 191 4.35 12.84 -14.49
C PHE A 191 2.86 13.17 -14.64
N PRO A 192 2.44 14.04 -15.57
CA PRO A 192 1.05 14.48 -15.70
C PRO A 192 0.04 13.33 -15.92
N SER A 193 0.48 12.23 -16.51
CA SER A 193 -0.37 11.07 -16.79
C SER A 193 -0.77 10.24 -15.55
N TYR A 194 -0.20 10.51 -14.37
CA TYR A 194 -0.36 9.62 -13.20
C TYR A 194 -1.81 9.35 -12.81
N LYS A 195 -2.70 10.35 -12.88
CA LYS A 195 -4.11 10.17 -12.55
C LYS A 195 -4.79 9.20 -13.50
N ASN A 196 -4.57 9.39 -14.81
CA ASN A 196 -5.14 8.53 -15.84
C ASN A 196 -4.60 7.09 -15.73
N GLU A 197 -3.31 6.92 -15.39
CA GLU A 197 -2.74 5.58 -15.20
C GLU A 197 -3.35 4.87 -13.98
N ILE A 198 -3.61 5.58 -12.88
CA ILE A 198 -4.26 5.03 -11.68
C ILE A 198 -5.73 4.69 -11.98
N GLU A 199 -6.46 5.55 -12.66
CA GLU A 199 -7.85 5.30 -13.08
C GLU A 199 -7.95 4.07 -14.00
N ASN A 200 -7.10 4.00 -15.03
CA ASN A 200 -7.01 2.85 -15.94
C ASN A 200 -6.72 1.55 -15.18
N PHE A 201 -5.84 1.59 -14.17
CA PHE A 201 -5.57 0.44 -13.31
C PHE A 201 -6.80 0.03 -12.51
N GLY A 202 -7.54 0.98 -11.94
CA GLY A 202 -8.78 0.73 -11.21
C GLY A 202 -9.83 0.03 -12.09
N ASN A 203 -10.00 0.50 -13.32
CA ASN A 203 -10.91 -0.09 -14.30
C ASN A 203 -10.50 -1.54 -14.65
N LEU A 204 -9.21 -1.77 -14.92
CA LEU A 204 -8.68 -3.12 -15.14
C LEU A 204 -8.87 -4.01 -13.91
N TRP A 205 -8.55 -3.53 -12.72
CA TRP A 205 -8.71 -4.29 -11.48
C TRP A 205 -10.15 -4.77 -11.29
N SER A 206 -11.11 -3.88 -11.50
CA SER A 206 -12.55 -4.18 -11.44
C SER A 206 -12.97 -5.20 -12.51
N ALA A 207 -12.47 -5.06 -13.74
CA ALA A 207 -12.76 -6.00 -14.82
C ALA A 207 -12.26 -7.42 -14.53
N PHE A 208 -11.16 -7.55 -13.79
CA PHE A 208 -10.64 -8.85 -13.33
C PHE A 208 -11.41 -9.44 -12.15
N LYS A 209 -12.36 -8.72 -11.56
CA LYS A 209 -13.14 -9.12 -10.38
C LYS A 209 -12.24 -9.59 -9.23
N ILE A 210 -11.23 -8.81 -8.93
CA ILE A 210 -10.30 -9.03 -7.81
C ILE A 210 -10.74 -8.13 -6.65
N ASP A 211 -10.85 -8.70 -5.45
CA ASP A 211 -11.19 -7.93 -4.26
C ASP A 211 -10.19 -6.79 -4.03
N ILE A 212 -10.71 -5.62 -3.68
CA ILE A 212 -9.87 -4.47 -3.32
C ILE A 212 -9.16 -4.81 -2.01
N THR A 213 -7.83 -4.73 -2.04
CA THR A 213 -6.99 -4.85 -0.84
C THR A 213 -6.70 -3.48 -0.24
N PRO A 214 -6.26 -3.38 1.04
CA PRO A 214 -5.86 -2.09 1.61
C PRO A 214 -4.89 -1.30 0.74
N LYS A 215 -3.94 -1.98 0.11
CA LYS A 215 -2.93 -1.35 -0.74
C LYS A 215 -3.51 -0.85 -2.06
N VAL A 216 -4.43 -1.59 -2.65
CA VAL A 216 -5.15 -1.15 -3.86
C VAL A 216 -6.04 0.03 -3.53
N HIS A 217 -6.77 0.00 -2.40
CA HIS A 217 -7.55 1.14 -1.93
C HIS A 217 -6.68 2.40 -1.75
N VAL A 218 -5.53 2.27 -1.09
CA VAL A 218 -4.59 3.41 -0.92
C VAL A 218 -4.11 3.92 -2.29
N LEU A 219 -3.79 3.03 -3.22
CA LEU A 219 -3.37 3.43 -4.57
C LEU A 219 -4.47 4.22 -5.30
N LEU A 220 -5.71 3.74 -5.25
CA LEU A 220 -6.82 4.33 -6.02
C LEU A 220 -7.35 5.63 -5.39
N ASP A 221 -7.52 5.65 -4.06
CA ASP A 221 -8.21 6.74 -3.38
C ASP A 221 -7.24 7.80 -2.82
N HIS A 222 -6.02 7.44 -2.41
CA HIS A 222 -5.13 8.36 -1.67
C HIS A 222 -3.91 8.82 -2.45
N VAL A 223 -3.31 7.97 -3.30
CA VAL A 223 -2.14 8.39 -4.10
C VAL A 223 -2.44 9.58 -5.00
N PRO A 224 -3.59 9.65 -5.72
CA PRO A 224 -3.90 10.82 -6.54
C PRO A 224 -3.98 12.11 -5.74
N VAL A 225 -4.60 12.06 -4.56
CA VAL A 225 -4.78 13.21 -3.67
C VAL A 225 -3.44 13.66 -3.07
N PHE A 226 -2.66 12.70 -2.57
CA PHE A 226 -1.33 12.97 -2.01
C PHE A 226 -0.37 13.60 -3.04
N CYS A 227 -0.27 12.99 -4.21
CA CYS A 227 0.61 13.49 -5.28
C CYS A 227 0.17 14.87 -5.79
N ALA A 228 -1.14 15.13 -5.88
CA ALA A 228 -1.66 16.44 -6.27
C ALA A 228 -1.31 17.52 -5.24
N HIS A 229 -1.47 17.22 -3.94
CA HIS A 229 -1.18 18.16 -2.86
C HIS A 229 0.30 18.57 -2.83
N HIS A 230 1.18 17.57 -2.93
CA HIS A 230 2.63 17.81 -2.83
C HIS A 230 3.31 18.18 -4.15
N ASN A 231 2.64 17.97 -5.28
CA ASN A 231 3.22 18.10 -6.64
C ASN A 231 4.54 17.32 -6.79
N LYS A 232 4.62 16.14 -6.18
CA LYS A 232 5.79 15.24 -6.16
C LYS A 232 5.35 13.79 -6.29
N GLY A 233 6.24 12.95 -6.84
CA GLY A 233 6.04 11.50 -6.77
C GLY A 233 6.33 10.96 -5.36
N LEU A 234 5.79 9.78 -5.06
CA LEU A 234 5.89 9.15 -3.72
C LEU A 234 7.34 8.93 -3.27
N GLY A 235 8.22 8.56 -4.19
CA GLY A 235 9.64 8.31 -3.90
C GLY A 235 10.43 9.55 -3.47
N TYR A 236 9.86 10.75 -3.60
CA TYR A 236 10.44 11.96 -3.02
C TYR A 236 10.43 11.92 -1.48
N PHE A 237 9.45 11.22 -0.90
CA PHE A 237 9.22 11.12 0.55
C PHE A 237 9.72 9.79 1.13
N ASN A 238 10.44 8.97 0.35
CA ASN A 238 10.85 7.66 0.85
C ASN A 238 11.95 7.77 1.93
N GLU A 239 12.04 6.75 2.79
CA GLU A 239 12.97 6.72 3.94
C GLU A 239 14.43 6.94 3.55
N GLN A 240 14.85 6.43 2.39
CA GLN A 240 16.25 6.56 1.94
C GLN A 240 16.63 8.01 1.59
N VAL A 241 15.68 8.80 1.11
CA VAL A 241 15.90 10.24 0.85
C VAL A 241 15.97 10.99 2.17
N LEU A 242 15.08 10.68 3.12
CA LEU A 242 15.05 11.30 4.44
C LEU A 242 16.30 10.97 5.26
N LEU A 243 16.83 9.75 5.18
CA LEU A 243 18.07 9.36 5.84
C LEU A 243 19.29 10.08 5.23
N LYS A 244 19.34 10.23 3.90
CA LYS A 244 20.42 10.98 3.25
C LYS A 244 20.43 12.46 3.64
N THR A 245 19.26 13.08 3.73
CA THR A 245 19.16 14.50 4.17
C THR A 245 19.51 14.68 5.64
N LYS A 246 19.15 13.74 6.53
CA LYS A 246 19.58 13.78 7.96
C LYS A 246 21.08 13.59 8.12
N HIS A 247 21.72 12.71 7.35
CA HIS A 247 23.17 12.56 7.36
C HIS A 247 23.88 13.85 6.93
N PHE A 248 23.32 14.57 5.95
CA PHE A 248 23.87 15.85 5.49
C PHE A 248 23.73 16.94 6.57
N SER A 249 22.60 16.99 7.28
CA SER A 249 22.37 17.95 8.37
C SER A 249 23.22 17.64 9.60
N PHE A 250 23.50 16.37 9.90
CA PHE A 250 24.36 15.96 11.01
C PHE A 250 25.85 16.31 10.74
N HIS A 251 26.30 16.16 9.49
CA HIS A 251 27.64 16.58 9.11
C HIS A 251 27.81 18.10 9.14
N LEU A 252 26.78 18.88 8.78
CA LEU A 252 26.86 20.35 8.88
C LEU A 252 26.89 20.83 10.33
N LEU A 253 26.17 20.16 11.24
CA LEU A 253 26.18 20.51 12.66
C LEU A 253 27.53 20.20 13.35
N ILE A 254 28.24 19.15 12.93
CA ILE A 254 29.57 18.82 13.46
C ILE A 254 30.63 19.81 12.94
N HIS A 255 30.49 20.30 11.71
CA HIS A 255 31.44 21.33 11.16
C HIS A 255 31.19 22.77 11.67
N LEU A 256 30.07 23.03 12.35
CA LEU A 256 29.78 24.33 12.97
C LEU A 256 30.07 24.34 14.49
N LEU A 257 30.50 23.23 15.05
CA LEU A 257 30.84 23.07 16.48
C LEU A 257 32.31 22.72 16.71
N ILE A 258 33.16 22.74 15.68
CA ILE A 258 34.63 22.71 15.73
C ILE A 258 35.17 24.00 15.11
#